data_907eb878fb2eac8bd31f03334e4a096e
#
_entry.id   907eb878fb2eac8bd31f03334e4a096e
#
_cell.length_a   1.000
_cell.length_b   1.000
_cell.length_c   1.000
_cell.angle_alpha   90.00
_cell.angle_beta   90.00
_cell.angle_gamma   90.00
#
_symmetry.space_group_name_H-M   'P 1'
#
loop_
_entity.id
_entity.type
_entity.pdbx_description
1 polymer ?
#
loop_
_entity_poly.entity_id
_entity_poly.type
_entity_poly.pdbx_seq_one_letter_code
_entity_poly.pdbx_strand_id
1 'polypeptide(L)'
;MSNLSDLIPAGGGQNNTDFVADGTIVSGKPVILTAAGKAAPISTSSSAGTPVSFGSVGTPDYVNVVYDTSANKVVVFWMDYGNSQYGTAAVGTVSGTSISFGTAVVFNSAETTAIAATFDSNANKTVTAYRDGGASNYGKAIVGTVSGTSISFGTEADFNAASTTNIGIGFDSTANKAVIAFRDDGNSDHGTAVVGTVSGTGISFGSETAFQTNQTSSHNLAHDPDENKMVLVYKHDGNSSYGTANVCTITGTSIAFGTDSIFKTANTDNTTVAYDTTANKAVVPYAISGAGKGVVGTVSGTGITFGAEAEFNAGGSSNLACAYNSTGNTTVVSYTEAVTTFDGFAVAGTVSGTSISFGTALNFTGDVTYSSSGQNTIYDPDANKMVSAYRGAGCAVYALDASNLTATNLLGVAAGAISDTATGTINTWGSRNEVQTGLT
;
A
#
# COMPACT_ATOMS: atom_id res chain seq x y z
N MET A 1 1.45 -33.98 4.44
CA MET A 1 2.10 -33.34 3.26
C MET A 1 3.26 -34.25 2.89
N SER A 2 3.18 -34.91 1.73
CA SER A 2 4.28 -35.70 1.23
C SER A 2 5.40 -34.75 0.86
N ASN A 3 6.60 -34.96 1.39
CA ASN A 3 7.75 -34.14 1.11
C ASN A 3 8.21 -34.43 -0.34
N LEU A 4 8.70 -33.43 -1.09
CA LEU A 4 9.21 -33.62 -2.46
C LEU A 4 10.31 -34.69 -2.52
N SER A 5 11.05 -34.90 -1.42
CA SER A 5 12.03 -35.98 -1.27
C SER A 5 11.42 -37.38 -1.30
N ASP A 6 10.13 -37.52 -1.03
CA ASP A 6 9.44 -38.83 -1.00
C ASP A 6 8.96 -39.24 -2.39
N LEU A 7 8.98 -38.30 -3.35
CA LEU A 7 8.57 -38.51 -4.75
C LEU A 7 9.77 -38.78 -5.70
N ILE A 8 11.00 -38.61 -5.22
CA ILE A 8 12.22 -38.90 -6.01
C ILE A 8 12.78 -40.25 -5.59
N PRO A 9 12.83 -41.25 -6.48
CA PRO A 9 13.44 -42.54 -6.16
C PRO A 9 14.89 -42.37 -5.71
N ALA A 10 15.25 -43.01 -4.61
CA ALA A 10 16.63 -43.08 -4.13
C ALA A 10 17.47 -43.89 -5.11
N GLY A 11 18.15 -43.22 -6.04
CA GLY A 11 19.07 -43.85 -6.99
C GLY A 11 19.19 -43.08 -8.30
N GLY A 12 20.20 -42.29 -8.37
CA GLY A 12 20.90 -41.76 -9.51
C GLY A 12 20.16 -41.56 -10.84
N GLY A 13 20.00 -40.32 -11.25
CA GLY A 13 20.02 -39.98 -12.65
C GLY A 13 18.70 -39.87 -13.39
N GLN A 14 17.55 -40.03 -12.79
CA GLN A 14 16.30 -39.66 -13.46
C GLN A 14 15.88 -38.24 -13.12
N ASN A 15 16.17 -37.35 -14.03
CA ASN A 15 15.73 -35.95 -13.96
C ASN A 15 14.31 -35.74 -14.50
N ASN A 16 13.57 -36.81 -14.76
CA ASN A 16 12.24 -36.78 -15.40
C ASN A 16 11.23 -37.59 -14.60
N THR A 17 10.06 -37.05 -14.38
CA THR A 17 8.93 -37.72 -13.74
C THR A 17 7.64 -37.29 -14.43
N ASP A 18 6.71 -38.21 -14.60
CA ASP A 18 5.40 -37.92 -15.18
C ASP A 18 4.41 -37.45 -14.10
N PHE A 19 3.72 -36.34 -14.43
CA PHE A 19 2.69 -35.74 -13.60
C PHE A 19 1.41 -35.50 -14.42
N VAL A 20 0.27 -35.58 -13.77
CA VAL A 20 -0.99 -35.10 -14.34
C VAL A 20 -0.98 -33.57 -14.31
N ALA A 21 -1.32 -32.95 -15.43
CA ALA A 21 -1.41 -31.50 -15.51
C ALA A 21 -2.66 -30.94 -14.82
N ASP A 22 -2.51 -29.80 -14.19
CA ASP A 22 -3.58 -28.97 -13.64
C ASP A 22 -3.51 -27.63 -14.40
N GLY A 23 -4.25 -27.55 -15.50
CA GLY A 23 -4.14 -26.53 -16.52
C GLY A 23 -3.19 -26.91 -17.68
N THR A 24 -3.28 -26.20 -18.80
CA THR A 24 -2.43 -26.42 -19.97
C THR A 24 -1.00 -25.95 -19.70
N ILE A 25 -0.02 -26.83 -19.87
CA ILE A 25 1.39 -26.56 -19.64
C ILE A 25 2.12 -26.43 -20.97
N VAL A 26 2.89 -25.36 -21.14
CA VAL A 26 3.70 -25.09 -22.35
C VAL A 26 5.09 -25.72 -22.18
N SER A 27 5.62 -26.33 -23.26
CA SER A 27 6.99 -26.90 -23.28
C SER A 27 8.04 -25.86 -22.87
N GLY A 28 9.00 -26.28 -22.07
CA GLY A 28 10.12 -25.43 -21.63
C GLY A 28 9.74 -24.39 -20.55
N LYS A 29 8.52 -24.42 -20.03
CA LYS A 29 8.11 -23.53 -18.95
C LYS A 29 8.26 -24.19 -17.59
N PRO A 30 8.66 -23.44 -16.56
CA PRO A 30 8.71 -23.93 -15.20
C PRO A 30 7.29 -24.26 -14.69
N VAL A 31 7.21 -25.26 -13.84
CA VAL A 31 5.97 -25.78 -13.27
C VAL A 31 6.11 -25.99 -11.77
N ILE A 32 4.99 -25.91 -11.07
CA ILE A 32 4.89 -26.13 -9.63
C ILE A 32 4.16 -27.43 -9.33
N LEU A 33 4.38 -27.97 -8.14
CA LEU A 33 3.56 -29.04 -7.56
C LEU A 33 2.39 -28.43 -6.79
N THR A 34 1.18 -28.78 -7.18
CA THR A 34 -0.02 -28.35 -6.47
C THR A 34 -0.25 -29.20 -5.21
N ALA A 35 -1.08 -28.73 -4.30
CA ALA A 35 -1.48 -29.50 -3.09
C ALA A 35 -2.18 -30.84 -3.45
N ALA A 36 -2.74 -30.96 -4.64
CA ALA A 36 -3.34 -32.17 -5.16
C ALA A 36 -2.32 -33.16 -5.80
N GLY A 37 -1.01 -32.84 -5.76
CA GLY A 37 0.05 -33.65 -6.34
C GLY A 37 0.11 -33.60 -7.87
N LYS A 38 -0.46 -32.57 -8.50
CA LYS A 38 -0.43 -32.35 -9.95
C LYS A 38 0.63 -31.30 -10.32
N ALA A 39 1.10 -31.35 -11.55
CA ALA A 39 1.92 -30.25 -12.11
C ALA A 39 1.04 -29.15 -12.67
N ALA A 40 1.26 -27.91 -12.28
CA ALA A 40 0.57 -26.76 -12.80
C ALA A 40 1.55 -25.75 -13.39
N PRO A 41 1.15 -24.94 -14.40
CA PRO A 41 1.96 -23.82 -14.84
C PRO A 41 2.11 -22.82 -13.69
N ILE A 42 3.24 -22.09 -13.67
CA ILE A 42 3.33 -20.92 -12.82
C ILE A 42 2.31 -19.92 -13.37
N SER A 43 1.27 -19.64 -12.61
CA SER A 43 0.32 -18.60 -12.96
C SER A 43 0.81 -17.26 -12.42
N THR A 44 0.93 -16.30 -13.28
CA THR A 44 1.26 -14.90 -13.00
C THR A 44 0.08 -14.00 -13.40
N SER A 45 -1.15 -14.51 -13.32
CA SER A 45 -2.31 -13.75 -13.73
C SER A 45 -2.79 -12.83 -12.61
N SER A 46 -2.54 -11.54 -12.77
CA SER A 46 -3.23 -10.51 -12.01
C SER A 46 -4.75 -10.60 -12.24
N SER A 47 -5.53 -10.44 -11.21
CA SER A 47 -6.99 -10.50 -11.30
C SER A 47 -7.64 -9.52 -10.33
N ALA A 48 -8.71 -8.85 -10.78
CA ALA A 48 -9.53 -8.00 -9.94
C ALA A 48 -10.95 -8.58 -9.84
N GLY A 49 -11.55 -8.41 -8.67
CA GLY A 49 -12.97 -8.63 -8.47
C GLY A 49 -13.81 -7.42 -8.91
N THR A 50 -15.11 -7.60 -8.95
CA THR A 50 -16.02 -6.48 -9.19
C THR A 50 -15.99 -5.51 -8.01
N PRO A 51 -15.79 -4.22 -8.25
CA PRO A 51 -15.82 -3.21 -7.17
C PRO A 51 -17.16 -3.20 -6.41
N VAL A 52 -17.07 -2.99 -5.10
CA VAL A 52 -18.23 -2.99 -4.19
C VAL A 52 -18.34 -1.63 -3.49
N SER A 53 -19.54 -1.06 -3.45
CA SER A 53 -19.82 0.18 -2.72
C SER A 53 -19.66 -0.02 -1.22
N PHE A 54 -19.01 0.94 -0.54
CA PHE A 54 -18.85 0.94 0.92
C PHE A 54 -19.95 1.71 1.67
N GLY A 55 -21.07 2.01 1.00
CA GLY A 55 -22.26 2.58 1.65
C GLY A 55 -22.35 4.11 1.57
N SER A 56 -21.57 4.74 0.69
CA SER A 56 -21.73 6.17 0.40
C SER A 56 -23.09 6.45 -0.24
N VAL A 57 -23.77 7.49 0.23
CA VAL A 57 -25.07 7.95 -0.30
C VAL A 57 -24.88 8.88 -1.51
N GLY A 58 -23.70 9.45 -1.67
CA GLY A 58 -23.30 10.29 -2.78
C GLY A 58 -21.92 9.91 -3.30
N THR A 59 -21.30 10.79 -4.07
CA THR A 59 -19.91 10.59 -4.50
C THR A 59 -18.98 10.78 -3.30
N PRO A 60 -18.26 9.73 -2.82
CA PRO A 60 -17.31 9.90 -1.73
C PRO A 60 -16.11 10.72 -2.19
N ASP A 61 -15.45 11.42 -1.26
CA ASP A 61 -14.20 12.13 -1.51
C ASP A 61 -13.22 11.93 -0.35
N TYR A 62 -11.95 12.31 -0.54
CA TYR A 62 -10.89 12.11 0.46
C TYR A 62 -10.87 10.68 1.02
N VAL A 63 -11.03 9.70 0.13
CA VAL A 63 -11.13 8.29 0.51
C VAL A 63 -9.78 7.79 1.02
N ASN A 64 -9.81 7.14 2.18
CA ASN A 64 -8.65 6.48 2.78
C ASN A 64 -9.02 5.07 3.23
N VAL A 65 -8.05 4.16 3.31
CA VAL A 65 -8.28 2.78 3.71
C VAL A 65 -7.14 2.28 4.59
N VAL A 66 -7.46 1.53 5.63
CA VAL A 66 -6.49 0.86 6.49
C VAL A 66 -6.86 -0.61 6.69
N TYR A 67 -5.88 -1.42 7.06
CA TYR A 67 -6.10 -2.80 7.49
C TYR A 67 -5.90 -2.91 9.00
N ASP A 68 -6.95 -3.35 9.69
CA ASP A 68 -6.92 -3.70 11.11
C ASP A 68 -6.46 -5.16 11.25
N THR A 69 -5.19 -5.34 11.60
CA THR A 69 -4.57 -6.67 11.76
C THR A 69 -5.11 -7.44 12.96
N SER A 70 -5.74 -6.77 13.94
CA SER A 70 -6.30 -7.41 15.12
C SER A 70 -7.68 -7.99 14.87
N ALA A 71 -8.47 -7.32 14.02
CA ALA A 71 -9.81 -7.74 13.67
C ALA A 71 -9.86 -8.49 12.33
N ASN A 72 -8.76 -8.51 11.55
CA ASN A 72 -8.69 -8.98 10.18
C ASN A 72 -9.76 -8.31 9.31
N LYS A 73 -9.76 -6.98 9.32
CA LYS A 73 -10.75 -6.16 8.63
C LYS A 73 -10.12 -4.98 7.89
N VAL A 74 -10.75 -4.65 6.79
CA VAL A 74 -10.51 -3.40 6.08
C VAL A 74 -11.41 -2.32 6.66
N VAL A 75 -10.89 -1.11 6.89
CA VAL A 75 -11.71 0.04 7.28
C VAL A 75 -11.51 1.15 6.26
N VAL A 76 -12.61 1.58 5.64
CA VAL A 76 -12.62 2.69 4.67
C VAL A 76 -13.16 3.93 5.36
N PHE A 77 -12.51 5.07 5.13
CA PHE A 77 -12.88 6.40 5.61
C PHE A 77 -13.10 7.30 4.41
N TRP A 78 -14.13 8.17 4.47
CA TRP A 78 -14.43 9.11 3.39
C TRP A 78 -15.24 10.32 3.87
N MET A 79 -15.18 11.37 3.08
CA MET A 79 -16.16 12.45 3.16
C MET A 79 -17.40 12.05 2.36
N ASP A 80 -18.58 12.04 2.99
CA ASP A 80 -19.83 11.62 2.36
C ASP A 80 -20.63 12.81 1.85
N TYR A 81 -20.52 13.13 0.56
CA TYR A 81 -21.28 14.22 -0.06
C TYR A 81 -22.80 14.04 0.08
N GLY A 82 -23.28 12.80 0.05
CA GLY A 82 -24.71 12.50 0.22
C GLY A 82 -25.22 12.71 1.64
N ASN A 83 -24.31 12.83 2.60
CA ASN A 83 -24.60 13.06 4.02
C ASN A 83 -23.92 14.34 4.52
N SER A 84 -24.22 15.48 3.92
CA SER A 84 -23.73 16.81 4.35
C SER A 84 -22.21 16.92 4.46
N GLN A 85 -21.45 16.15 3.68
CA GLN A 85 -19.99 16.11 3.69
C GLN A 85 -19.38 15.61 5.02
N TYR A 86 -20.15 14.83 5.77
CA TYR A 86 -19.68 14.28 7.05
C TYR A 86 -18.58 13.25 6.86
N GLY A 87 -17.67 13.22 7.81
CA GLY A 87 -16.66 12.17 7.91
C GLY A 87 -17.31 10.84 8.30
N THR A 88 -17.19 9.85 7.43
CA THR A 88 -17.87 8.56 7.57
C THR A 88 -16.90 7.41 7.39
N ALA A 89 -17.16 6.28 8.04
CA ALA A 89 -16.34 5.07 7.91
C ALA A 89 -17.19 3.80 7.83
N ALA A 90 -16.68 2.77 7.18
CA ALA A 90 -17.29 1.44 7.13
C ALA A 90 -16.25 0.33 7.25
N VAL A 91 -16.64 -0.78 7.88
CA VAL A 91 -15.77 -1.95 8.08
C VAL A 91 -16.07 -3.00 7.01
N GLY A 92 -15.04 -3.40 6.27
CA GLY A 92 -15.09 -4.38 5.21
C GLY A 92 -14.50 -5.73 5.61
N THR A 93 -15.09 -6.79 5.08
CA THR A 93 -14.57 -8.17 5.18
C THR A 93 -14.25 -8.68 3.78
N VAL A 94 -12.99 -8.99 3.53
CA VAL A 94 -12.53 -9.54 2.25
C VAL A 94 -12.79 -11.05 2.22
N SER A 95 -13.25 -11.55 1.08
CA SER A 95 -13.43 -12.97 0.80
C SER A 95 -13.14 -13.25 -0.68
N GLY A 96 -12.05 -13.95 -0.95
CA GLY A 96 -11.54 -14.13 -2.32
C GLY A 96 -11.19 -12.79 -2.97
N THR A 97 -11.84 -12.42 -4.06
CA THR A 97 -11.69 -11.12 -4.75
C THR A 97 -12.90 -10.20 -4.53
N SER A 98 -13.71 -10.46 -3.51
CA SER A 98 -14.86 -9.63 -3.14
C SER A 98 -14.66 -9.05 -1.74
N ILE A 99 -15.40 -7.99 -1.44
CA ILE A 99 -15.47 -7.37 -0.11
C ILE A 99 -16.94 -7.09 0.23
N SER A 100 -17.31 -7.30 1.49
CA SER A 100 -18.62 -6.90 2.00
C SER A 100 -18.47 -5.92 3.14
N PHE A 101 -19.33 -4.90 3.21
CA PHE A 101 -19.24 -3.84 4.20
C PHE A 101 -20.38 -3.95 5.23
N GLY A 102 -20.05 -3.61 6.48
CA GLY A 102 -21.02 -3.34 7.52
C GLY A 102 -21.68 -1.97 7.35
N THR A 103 -22.50 -1.59 8.33
CA THR A 103 -23.16 -0.27 8.33
C THR A 103 -22.14 0.85 8.48
N ALA A 104 -22.28 1.88 7.63
CA ALA A 104 -21.46 3.08 7.71
C ALA A 104 -21.73 3.87 9.00
N VAL A 105 -20.70 4.43 9.60
CA VAL A 105 -20.75 5.18 10.87
C VAL A 105 -20.10 6.54 10.66
N VAL A 106 -20.80 7.61 11.05
CA VAL A 106 -20.28 8.98 11.05
C VAL A 106 -19.28 9.15 12.20
N PHE A 107 -18.07 9.64 11.91
CA PHE A 107 -17.08 9.97 12.92
C PHE A 107 -16.94 11.49 13.15
N ASN A 108 -17.31 12.30 12.16
CA ASN A 108 -17.42 13.76 12.31
C ASN A 108 -18.68 14.27 11.60
N SER A 109 -19.55 14.98 12.34
CA SER A 109 -20.80 15.54 11.84
C SER A 109 -20.66 16.96 11.29
N ALA A 110 -19.57 17.22 10.57
CA ALA A 110 -19.29 18.45 9.85
C ALA A 110 -18.56 18.14 8.54
N GLU A 111 -18.33 19.15 7.70
CA GLU A 111 -17.49 19.01 6.51
C GLU A 111 -16.11 18.46 6.89
N THR A 112 -15.76 17.32 6.34
CA THR A 112 -14.54 16.59 6.71
C THR A 112 -13.66 16.36 5.48
N THR A 113 -12.51 17.00 5.43
CA THR A 113 -11.59 16.95 4.29
C THR A 113 -10.19 16.49 4.69
N ALA A 114 -9.32 16.28 3.72
CA ALA A 114 -7.93 15.85 3.94
C ALA A 114 -7.80 14.64 4.90
N ILE A 115 -8.65 13.64 4.72
CA ILE A 115 -8.71 12.45 5.57
C ILE A 115 -7.47 11.58 5.33
N ALA A 116 -6.76 11.22 6.39
CA ALA A 116 -5.67 10.26 6.40
C ALA A 116 -5.83 9.31 7.61
N ALA A 117 -5.54 8.03 7.42
CA ALA A 117 -5.73 7.05 8.49
C ALA A 117 -4.58 6.04 8.54
N THR A 118 -4.32 5.53 9.74
CA THR A 118 -3.36 4.46 10.00
C THR A 118 -3.90 3.49 11.04
N PHE A 119 -3.26 2.33 11.15
CA PHE A 119 -3.58 1.36 12.20
C PHE A 119 -2.48 1.33 13.26
N ASP A 120 -2.84 1.59 14.50
CA ASP A 120 -2.00 1.41 15.69
C ASP A 120 -2.06 -0.06 16.12
N SER A 121 -1.05 -0.83 15.74
CA SER A 121 -0.97 -2.26 16.05
C SER A 121 -0.67 -2.55 17.54
N ASN A 122 -0.21 -1.56 18.29
CA ASN A 122 0.01 -1.69 19.73
C ASN A 122 -1.29 -1.53 20.52
N ALA A 123 -2.09 -0.52 20.16
CA ALA A 123 -3.39 -0.28 20.80
C ALA A 123 -4.52 -1.10 20.17
N ASN A 124 -4.31 -1.71 19.00
CA ASN A 124 -5.32 -2.36 18.16
C ASN A 124 -6.47 -1.40 17.83
N LYS A 125 -6.11 -0.24 17.28
CA LYS A 125 -7.04 0.85 16.97
C LYS A 125 -6.70 1.47 15.60
N THR A 126 -7.72 1.97 14.93
CA THR A 126 -7.52 2.91 13.84
C THR A 126 -7.29 4.32 14.39
N VAL A 127 -6.43 5.09 13.77
CA VAL A 127 -6.25 6.52 14.04
C VAL A 127 -6.51 7.25 12.75
N THR A 128 -7.49 8.15 12.77
CA THR A 128 -7.90 8.94 11.60
C THR A 128 -7.64 10.41 11.88
N ALA A 129 -6.80 11.04 11.07
CA ALA A 129 -6.54 12.47 11.07
C ALA A 129 -7.33 13.13 9.94
N TYR A 130 -7.86 14.33 10.19
CA TYR A 130 -8.70 15.03 9.22
C TYR A 130 -8.74 16.53 9.51
N ARG A 131 -9.19 17.30 8.53
CA ARG A 131 -9.54 18.71 8.67
C ARG A 131 -11.03 18.83 8.96
N ASP A 132 -11.36 19.51 10.05
CA ASP A 132 -12.74 19.73 10.48
C ASP A 132 -13.26 21.12 10.05
N GLY A 133 -14.12 21.16 9.03
CA GLY A 133 -14.76 22.39 8.56
C GLY A 133 -15.72 23.01 9.59
N GLY A 134 -16.27 22.19 10.49
CA GLY A 134 -17.12 22.66 11.59
C GLY A 134 -16.36 23.36 12.72
N ALA A 135 -15.05 23.16 12.81
CA ALA A 135 -14.16 23.73 13.82
C ALA A 135 -13.08 24.63 13.20
N SER A 136 -13.49 25.57 12.36
CA SER A 136 -12.55 26.55 11.73
C SER A 136 -11.42 25.90 10.94
N ASN A 137 -11.64 24.74 10.37
CA ASN A 137 -10.66 23.97 9.61
C ASN A 137 -9.48 23.44 10.44
N TYR A 138 -9.67 23.24 11.73
CA TYR A 138 -8.64 22.66 12.60
C TYR A 138 -8.24 21.25 12.16
N GLY A 139 -7.00 20.91 12.44
CA GLY A 139 -6.51 19.54 12.34
C GLY A 139 -6.94 18.72 13.55
N LYS A 140 -7.77 17.71 13.31
CA LYS A 140 -8.29 16.81 14.36
C LYS A 140 -7.92 15.37 14.09
N ALA A 141 -7.86 14.57 15.16
CA ALA A 141 -7.76 13.12 15.04
C ALA A 141 -8.73 12.42 15.99
N ILE A 142 -9.15 11.22 15.59
CA ILE A 142 -10.08 10.38 16.31
C ILE A 142 -9.63 8.91 16.27
N VAL A 143 -9.89 8.19 17.37
CA VAL A 143 -9.53 6.78 17.53
C VAL A 143 -10.75 5.91 17.29
N GLY A 144 -10.63 4.94 16.38
CA GLY A 144 -11.66 3.98 16.05
C GLY A 144 -11.37 2.59 16.63
N THR A 145 -12.42 1.91 17.09
CA THR A 145 -12.38 0.53 17.58
C THR A 145 -13.27 -0.34 16.71
N VAL A 146 -12.68 -1.30 16.00
CA VAL A 146 -13.41 -2.29 15.21
C VAL A 146 -13.94 -3.42 16.09
N SER A 147 -15.17 -3.83 15.86
CA SER A 147 -15.81 -5.00 16.48
C SER A 147 -16.73 -5.68 15.48
N GLY A 148 -16.34 -6.86 15.02
CA GLY A 148 -17.03 -7.57 13.95
C GLY A 148 -17.03 -6.77 12.64
N THR A 149 -18.19 -6.34 12.18
CA THR A 149 -18.37 -5.50 10.97
C THR A 149 -18.75 -4.06 11.30
N SER A 150 -18.53 -3.63 12.54
CA SER A 150 -18.87 -2.29 13.02
C SER A 150 -17.63 -1.58 13.55
N ILE A 151 -17.65 -0.25 13.57
CA ILE A 151 -16.64 0.60 14.18
C ILE A 151 -17.29 1.59 15.14
N SER A 152 -16.66 1.86 16.25
CA SER A 152 -17.05 2.91 17.19
C SER A 152 -15.88 3.87 17.39
N PHE A 153 -16.19 5.15 17.60
CA PHE A 153 -15.20 6.19 17.73
C PHE A 153 -15.18 6.75 19.16
N GLY A 154 -13.98 7.13 19.61
CA GLY A 154 -13.79 7.83 20.88
C GLY A 154 -14.00 9.33 20.76
N THR A 155 -13.38 10.09 21.63
CA THR A 155 -13.40 11.55 21.59
C THR A 155 -12.32 12.05 20.66
N GLU A 156 -12.68 12.99 19.77
CA GLU A 156 -11.73 13.69 18.93
C GLU A 156 -10.76 14.57 19.73
N ALA A 157 -9.57 14.81 19.20
CA ALA A 157 -8.57 15.68 19.77
C ALA A 157 -7.95 16.56 18.68
N ASP A 158 -7.71 17.82 19.02
CA ASP A 158 -7.01 18.75 18.11
C ASP A 158 -5.52 18.43 18.11
N PHE A 159 -4.93 18.21 16.92
CA PHE A 159 -3.49 18.16 16.76
C PHE A 159 -2.92 19.47 16.23
N ASN A 160 -3.74 20.30 15.57
CA ASN A 160 -3.44 21.67 15.20
C ASN A 160 -4.68 22.54 15.36
N ALA A 161 -4.62 23.57 16.23
CA ALA A 161 -5.71 24.52 16.48
C ALA A 161 -5.68 25.69 15.45
N ALA A 162 -5.38 25.37 14.19
CA ALA A 162 -5.36 26.29 13.07
C ALA A 162 -5.84 25.58 11.79
N SER A 163 -6.02 26.35 10.70
CA SER A 163 -6.34 25.76 9.39
C SER A 163 -5.24 24.80 8.96
N THR A 164 -5.64 23.58 8.61
CA THR A 164 -4.76 22.45 8.34
C THR A 164 -5.11 21.82 7.00
N THR A 165 -4.11 21.52 6.19
CA THR A 165 -4.29 20.85 4.89
C THR A 165 -3.18 19.83 4.62
N ASN A 166 -3.30 19.05 3.52
CA ASN A 166 -2.28 18.08 3.09
C ASN A 166 -1.84 17.13 4.22
N ILE A 167 -2.78 16.51 4.91
CA ILE A 167 -2.53 15.62 6.04
C ILE A 167 -2.02 14.27 5.53
N GLY A 168 -0.88 13.81 6.08
CA GLY A 168 -0.36 12.45 5.98
C GLY A 168 -0.20 11.85 7.37
N ILE A 169 -0.38 10.55 7.51
CA ILE A 169 -0.23 9.85 8.78
C ILE A 169 0.49 8.52 8.60
N GLY A 170 1.31 8.15 9.57
CA GLY A 170 1.95 6.83 9.65
C GLY A 170 2.01 6.35 11.10
N PHE A 171 2.22 5.06 11.29
CA PHE A 171 2.40 4.46 12.60
C PHE A 171 3.83 3.95 12.77
N ASP A 172 4.53 4.46 13.77
CA ASP A 172 5.83 3.94 14.23
C ASP A 172 5.58 2.77 15.18
N SER A 173 5.77 1.55 14.69
CA SER A 173 5.53 0.34 15.48
C SER A 173 6.60 0.08 16.54
N THR A 174 7.75 0.73 16.47
CA THR A 174 8.81 0.64 17.47
C THR A 174 8.56 1.60 18.63
N ALA A 175 8.25 2.85 18.33
CA ALA A 175 7.91 3.85 19.35
C ALA A 175 6.46 3.69 19.84
N ASN A 176 5.62 2.94 19.14
CA ASN A 176 4.17 2.82 19.38
C ASN A 176 3.49 4.19 19.34
N LYS A 177 3.68 4.91 18.26
CA LYS A 177 3.19 6.26 18.06
C LYS A 177 2.59 6.47 16.67
N ALA A 178 1.49 7.20 16.60
CA ALA A 178 1.02 7.79 15.37
C ALA A 178 1.81 9.08 15.09
N VAL A 179 2.24 9.26 13.84
CA VAL A 179 2.93 10.46 13.39
C VAL A 179 2.09 11.12 12.31
N ILE A 180 1.69 12.37 12.51
CA ILE A 180 0.90 13.16 11.59
C ILE A 180 1.78 14.26 11.02
N ALA A 181 1.93 14.32 9.70
CA ALA A 181 2.55 15.43 8.98
C ALA A 181 1.47 16.22 8.23
N PHE A 182 1.56 17.53 8.23
CA PHE A 182 0.55 18.38 7.65
C PHE A 182 1.13 19.74 7.24
N ARG A 183 0.39 20.46 6.41
CA ARG A 183 0.64 21.86 6.17
C ARG A 183 -0.16 22.69 7.18
N ASP A 184 0.55 23.51 7.92
CA ASP A 184 -0.04 24.44 8.88
C ASP A 184 -0.31 25.78 8.19
N ASP A 185 -1.52 25.94 7.67
CA ASP A 185 -1.95 27.16 6.97
C ASP A 185 -2.03 28.35 7.96
N GLY A 186 -2.16 28.08 9.26
CA GLY A 186 -2.14 29.09 10.31
C GLY A 186 -0.74 29.61 10.64
N ASN A 187 0.31 28.89 10.21
CA ASN A 187 1.71 29.22 10.43
C ASN A 187 2.48 29.35 9.10
N SER A 188 2.00 30.20 8.23
CA SER A 188 2.66 30.51 6.94
C SER A 188 2.87 29.29 6.03
N ASP A 189 1.96 28.37 6.02
CA ASP A 189 1.99 27.12 5.22
C ASP A 189 3.18 26.20 5.52
N HIS A 190 3.76 26.29 6.72
CA HIS A 190 4.88 25.45 7.12
C HIS A 190 4.53 23.96 7.06
N GLY A 191 5.48 23.15 6.62
CA GLY A 191 5.43 21.70 6.79
C GLY A 191 5.70 21.35 8.26
N THR A 192 4.69 20.83 8.94
CA THR A 192 4.70 20.58 10.39
C THR A 192 4.34 19.13 10.68
N ALA A 193 4.86 18.55 11.75
CA ALA A 193 4.46 17.24 12.22
C ALA A 193 4.29 17.19 13.74
N VAL A 194 3.48 16.21 14.16
CA VAL A 194 3.18 15.97 15.58
C VAL A 194 3.12 14.47 15.88
N VAL A 195 3.46 14.10 17.11
CA VAL A 195 3.46 12.71 17.58
C VAL A 195 2.26 12.47 18.47
N GLY A 196 1.43 11.50 18.11
CA GLY A 196 0.23 11.09 18.82
C GLY A 196 0.45 9.81 19.65
N THR A 197 -0.13 9.76 20.83
CA THR A 197 -0.16 8.58 21.69
C THR A 197 -1.60 8.16 21.94
N VAL A 198 -1.96 6.96 21.49
CA VAL A 198 -3.28 6.37 21.74
C VAL A 198 -3.33 5.82 23.17
N SER A 199 -4.42 6.08 23.88
CA SER A 199 -4.72 5.52 25.19
C SER A 199 -6.21 5.23 25.29
N GLY A 200 -6.58 3.96 25.36
CA GLY A 200 -7.98 3.54 25.30
C GLY A 200 -8.65 3.93 23.98
N THR A 201 -9.61 4.83 24.03
CA THR A 201 -10.32 5.36 22.86
C THR A 201 -9.95 6.83 22.55
N GLY A 202 -8.97 7.38 23.24
CA GLY A 202 -8.48 8.74 23.04
C GLY A 202 -7.09 8.79 22.47
N ILE A 203 -6.70 9.94 21.96
CA ILE A 203 -5.34 10.26 21.50
C ILE A 203 -4.90 11.59 22.11
N SER A 204 -3.63 11.68 22.49
CA SER A 204 -2.99 12.91 22.96
C SER A 204 -1.75 13.20 22.14
N PHE A 205 -1.41 14.46 21.99
CA PHE A 205 -0.32 14.90 21.12
C PHE A 205 0.83 15.54 21.90
N GLY A 206 2.05 15.38 21.40
CA GLY A 206 3.22 16.14 21.81
C GLY A 206 3.22 17.54 21.20
N SER A 207 4.36 18.21 21.27
CA SER A 207 4.52 19.51 20.64
C SER A 207 4.66 19.37 19.13
N GLU A 208 4.02 20.26 18.40
CA GLU A 208 4.22 20.43 16.96
C GLU A 208 5.66 20.81 16.66
N THR A 209 6.22 20.30 15.57
CA THR A 209 7.58 20.58 15.14
C THR A 209 7.59 20.78 13.62
N ALA A 210 8.03 21.96 13.17
CA ALA A 210 8.17 22.22 11.75
C ALA A 210 9.36 21.42 11.19
N PHE A 211 9.12 20.67 10.11
CA PHE A 211 10.18 20.03 9.32
C PHE A 211 10.60 20.91 8.14
N GLN A 212 9.74 21.86 7.77
CA GLN A 212 10.01 22.80 6.68
C GLN A 212 9.35 24.15 6.99
N THR A 213 10.11 25.25 6.80
CA THR A 213 9.62 26.61 7.01
C THR A 213 9.08 27.24 5.72
N ASN A 214 8.93 26.47 4.68
CA ASN A 214 8.31 26.86 3.42
C ASN A 214 7.07 25.97 3.18
N GLN A 215 6.26 26.37 2.21
CA GLN A 215 5.08 25.64 1.81
C GLN A 215 5.43 24.22 1.34
N THR A 216 4.64 23.26 1.81
CA THR A 216 4.75 21.84 1.45
C THR A 216 3.38 21.22 1.17
N SER A 217 3.38 20.14 0.38
CA SER A 217 2.15 19.37 0.07
C SER A 217 2.44 17.90 -0.19
N SER A 218 1.40 17.11 -0.40
CA SER A 218 1.50 15.66 -0.70
C SER A 218 2.31 14.87 0.34
N HIS A 219 2.03 15.09 1.63
CA HIS A 219 2.72 14.40 2.73
C HIS A 219 2.31 12.94 2.81
N ASN A 220 3.29 12.05 2.94
CA ASN A 220 3.07 10.65 3.21
C ASN A 220 4.20 10.08 4.09
N LEU A 221 3.89 9.10 4.93
CA LEU A 221 4.83 8.52 5.89
C LEU A 221 4.83 7.00 5.83
N ALA A 222 6.03 6.42 5.93
CA ALA A 222 6.22 4.99 6.14
C ALA A 222 7.22 4.75 7.27
N HIS A 223 6.99 3.69 8.05
CA HIS A 223 7.88 3.27 9.12
C HIS A 223 8.95 2.32 8.57
N ASP A 224 10.20 2.62 8.86
CA ASP A 224 11.37 1.76 8.67
C ASP A 224 11.67 1.04 10.00
N PRO A 225 11.25 -0.22 10.16
CA PRO A 225 11.47 -0.95 11.42
C PRO A 225 12.93 -1.40 11.60
N ASP A 226 13.74 -1.43 10.54
CA ASP A 226 15.14 -1.85 10.58
C ASP A 226 16.01 -0.76 11.21
N GLU A 227 15.84 0.49 10.80
CA GLU A 227 16.55 1.65 11.33
C GLU A 227 15.80 2.35 12.48
N ASN A 228 14.57 1.91 12.81
CA ASN A 228 13.67 2.57 13.76
C ASN A 228 13.45 4.05 13.42
N LYS A 229 13.02 4.29 12.19
CA LYS A 229 12.80 5.63 11.65
C LYS A 229 11.45 5.73 10.95
N MET A 230 10.95 6.95 10.87
CA MET A 230 9.89 7.28 9.94
C MET A 230 10.51 7.94 8.71
N VAL A 231 10.06 7.54 7.52
CA VAL A 231 10.38 8.22 6.26
C VAL A 231 9.19 9.09 5.88
N LEU A 232 9.38 10.39 5.91
CA LEU A 232 8.42 11.39 5.44
C LEU A 232 8.80 11.77 4.01
N VAL A 233 7.86 11.67 3.08
CA VAL A 233 8.02 12.18 1.71
C VAL A 233 7.01 13.29 1.47
N TYR A 234 7.40 14.28 0.66
CA TYR A 234 6.56 15.44 0.38
C TYR A 234 7.01 16.19 -0.88
N LYS A 235 6.12 17.00 -1.39
CA LYS A 235 6.42 18.02 -2.39
C LYS A 235 6.81 19.28 -1.67
N HIS A 236 8.03 19.79 -1.95
CA HIS A 236 8.54 21.02 -1.37
C HIS A 236 8.17 22.21 -2.27
N ASP A 237 6.96 22.75 -2.09
CA ASP A 237 6.42 23.80 -2.95
C ASP A 237 7.28 25.07 -2.93
N GLY A 238 7.84 25.41 -1.76
CA GLY A 238 8.78 26.52 -1.60
C GLY A 238 10.14 26.32 -2.28
N ASN A 239 10.46 25.10 -2.76
CA ASN A 239 11.68 24.77 -3.49
C ASN A 239 11.35 24.21 -4.88
N SER A 240 10.71 24.99 -5.72
CA SER A 240 10.35 24.64 -7.09
C SER A 240 9.53 23.34 -7.20
N SER A 241 8.78 23.01 -6.15
CA SER A 241 7.95 21.81 -6.05
C SER A 241 8.72 20.50 -6.21
N TYR A 242 9.97 20.47 -5.74
CA TYR A 242 10.82 19.27 -5.80
C TYR A 242 10.31 18.17 -4.90
N GLY A 243 10.45 16.93 -5.39
CA GLY A 243 10.20 15.72 -4.58
C GLY A 243 11.28 15.56 -3.52
N THR A 244 10.89 15.62 -2.26
CA THR A 244 11.79 15.65 -1.10
C THR A 244 11.40 14.58 -0.08
N ALA A 245 12.38 14.02 0.60
CA ALA A 245 12.19 13.12 1.71
C ALA A 245 12.99 13.56 2.93
N ASN A 246 12.50 13.25 4.11
CA ASN A 246 13.18 13.46 5.37
C ASN A 246 13.08 12.21 6.26
N VAL A 247 14.12 11.92 7.02
CA VAL A 247 14.14 10.79 7.98
C VAL A 247 13.87 11.33 9.37
N CYS A 248 12.81 10.82 10.00
CA CYS A 248 12.35 11.27 11.29
C CYS A 248 12.70 10.28 12.39
N THR A 249 13.10 10.78 13.56
CA THR A 249 13.34 9.98 14.77
C THR A 249 12.32 10.35 15.84
N ILE A 250 11.58 9.37 16.32
CA ILE A 250 10.59 9.55 17.38
C ILE A 250 11.21 9.21 18.73
N THR A 251 11.06 10.11 19.72
CA THR A 251 11.51 9.88 21.10
C THR A 251 10.44 10.36 22.06
N GLY A 252 9.74 9.41 22.69
CA GLY A 252 8.57 9.73 23.52
C GLY A 252 7.45 10.37 22.69
N THR A 253 7.16 11.63 22.92
CA THR A 253 6.18 12.43 22.16
C THR A 253 6.83 13.52 21.30
N SER A 254 8.15 13.47 21.15
CA SER A 254 8.92 14.41 20.34
C SER A 254 9.35 13.78 19.02
N ILE A 255 9.46 14.59 17.98
CA ILE A 255 9.97 14.21 16.67
C ILE A 255 11.19 15.07 16.32
N ALA A 256 12.22 14.44 15.78
CA ALA A 256 13.39 15.13 15.24
C ALA A 256 13.57 14.75 13.77
N PHE A 257 13.95 15.73 12.95
CA PHE A 257 14.13 15.57 11.51
C PHE A 257 15.60 15.56 11.13
N GLY A 258 15.95 14.71 10.18
CA GLY A 258 17.26 14.71 9.54
C GLY A 258 17.38 15.82 8.48
N THR A 259 18.37 15.68 7.60
CA THR A 259 18.54 16.58 6.47
C THR A 259 17.64 16.18 5.32
N ASP A 260 17.01 17.14 4.68
CA ASP A 260 16.22 16.92 3.48
C ASP A 260 17.04 16.26 2.36
N SER A 261 16.47 15.25 1.75
CA SER A 261 17.04 14.55 0.61
C SER A 261 16.11 14.69 -0.59
N ILE A 262 16.58 15.35 -1.65
CA ILE A 262 15.79 15.55 -2.87
C ILE A 262 15.89 14.28 -3.72
N PHE A 263 14.77 13.60 -3.96
CA PHE A 263 14.72 12.46 -4.87
C PHE A 263 14.38 12.86 -6.31
N LYS A 264 13.79 14.06 -6.51
CA LYS A 264 13.51 14.59 -7.84
C LYS A 264 13.61 16.11 -7.90
N THR A 265 14.49 16.61 -8.78
CA THR A 265 14.71 18.05 -9.01
C THR A 265 13.76 18.60 -10.08
N ALA A 266 12.46 18.29 -9.96
CA ALA A 266 11.40 18.78 -10.83
C ALA A 266 10.09 18.81 -10.05
N ASN A 267 9.06 19.47 -10.59
CA ASN A 267 7.73 19.49 -9.99
C ASN A 267 7.18 18.07 -9.93
N THR A 268 6.98 17.54 -8.72
CA THR A 268 6.40 16.23 -8.45
C THR A 268 4.98 16.39 -7.93
N ASP A 269 4.11 15.48 -8.31
CA ASP A 269 2.73 15.41 -7.81
C ASP A 269 2.42 14.02 -7.27
N ASN A 270 1.42 13.94 -6.37
CA ASN A 270 0.90 12.68 -5.81
C ASN A 270 2.01 11.78 -5.22
N THR A 271 2.94 12.36 -4.47
CA THR A 271 4.02 11.61 -3.82
C THR A 271 3.48 10.70 -2.73
N THR A 272 3.89 9.45 -2.73
CA THR A 272 3.52 8.45 -1.70
C THR A 272 4.72 7.58 -1.34
N VAL A 273 4.66 6.83 -0.23
CA VAL A 273 5.76 5.96 0.21
C VAL A 273 5.23 4.68 0.86
N ALA A 274 5.87 3.56 0.55
CA ALA A 274 5.73 2.30 1.28
C ALA A 274 7.11 1.76 1.66
N TYR A 275 7.19 1.03 2.76
CA TYR A 275 8.42 0.38 3.18
C TYR A 275 8.39 -1.10 2.80
N ASP A 276 9.36 -1.53 1.99
CA ASP A 276 9.62 -2.91 1.64
C ASP A 276 10.48 -3.56 2.74
N THR A 277 9.82 -4.32 3.62
CA THR A 277 10.49 -4.97 4.76
C THR A 277 11.40 -6.14 4.38
N THR A 278 11.30 -6.67 3.16
CA THR A 278 12.20 -7.74 2.68
C THR A 278 13.48 -7.14 2.11
N ALA A 279 13.38 -6.07 1.35
CA ALA A 279 14.54 -5.39 0.79
C ALA A 279 15.17 -4.38 1.77
N ASN A 280 14.48 -4.04 2.87
CA ASN A 280 14.82 -2.97 3.80
C ASN A 280 14.99 -1.63 3.07
N LYS A 281 13.94 -1.23 2.35
CA LYS A 281 13.95 -0.04 1.48
C LYS A 281 12.63 0.71 1.53
N ALA A 282 12.74 2.03 1.45
CA ALA A 282 11.60 2.88 1.16
C ALA A 282 11.37 2.94 -0.36
N VAL A 283 10.17 2.66 -0.82
CA VAL A 283 9.77 2.81 -2.22
C VAL A 283 8.90 4.07 -2.31
N VAL A 284 9.30 5.00 -3.16
CA VAL A 284 8.65 6.30 -3.32
C VAL A 284 8.12 6.45 -4.74
N PRO A 285 6.84 6.14 -4.99
CA PRO A 285 6.15 6.51 -6.22
C PRO A 285 5.78 7.99 -6.23
N TYR A 286 5.81 8.60 -7.42
CA TYR A 286 5.40 9.97 -7.67
C TYR A 286 5.00 10.17 -9.13
N ALA A 287 4.28 11.24 -9.42
CA ALA A 287 3.98 11.67 -10.78
C ALA A 287 4.85 12.87 -11.17
N ILE A 288 5.27 12.89 -12.44
CA ILE A 288 5.98 14.03 -13.04
C ILE A 288 5.45 14.27 -14.45
N SER A 289 4.89 15.45 -14.69
CA SER A 289 4.27 15.78 -15.99
C SER A 289 3.29 14.70 -16.49
N GLY A 290 2.59 14.04 -15.57
CA GLY A 290 1.66 12.95 -15.82
C GLY A 290 2.30 11.57 -15.91
N ALA A 291 3.61 11.42 -16.08
CA ALA A 291 4.25 10.10 -16.03
C ALA A 291 4.37 9.59 -14.58
N GLY A 292 4.05 8.32 -14.37
CA GLY A 292 4.23 7.63 -13.11
C GLY A 292 5.63 7.04 -12.96
N LYS A 293 6.36 7.47 -11.94
CA LYS A 293 7.75 7.08 -11.64
C LYS A 293 7.87 6.54 -10.22
N GLY A 294 8.92 5.75 -9.98
CA GLY A 294 9.29 5.31 -8.64
C GLY A 294 10.79 5.32 -8.42
N VAL A 295 11.21 5.61 -7.20
CA VAL A 295 12.61 5.50 -6.75
C VAL A 295 12.70 4.66 -5.49
N VAL A 296 13.87 4.08 -5.25
CA VAL A 296 14.16 3.27 -4.05
C VAL A 296 15.09 4.05 -3.14
N GLY A 297 14.66 4.27 -1.90
CA GLY A 297 15.42 4.95 -0.86
C GLY A 297 16.08 3.96 0.11
N THR A 298 17.31 4.22 0.48
CA THR A 298 18.04 3.52 1.54
C THR A 298 18.25 4.48 2.70
N VAL A 299 17.65 4.19 3.85
CA VAL A 299 17.83 4.94 5.09
C VAL A 299 19.17 4.55 5.71
N SER A 300 19.88 5.52 6.26
CA SER A 300 21.09 5.31 7.05
C SER A 300 21.21 6.44 8.09
N GLY A 301 21.02 6.10 9.35
CA GLY A 301 21.00 7.05 10.44
C GLY A 301 19.84 8.07 10.30
N THR A 302 20.16 9.34 10.05
CA THR A 302 19.17 10.41 9.86
C THR A 302 19.05 10.87 8.40
N GLY A 303 19.64 10.13 7.46
CA GLY A 303 19.61 10.45 6.04
C GLY A 303 18.99 9.35 5.20
N ILE A 304 18.59 9.68 3.98
CA ILE A 304 18.13 8.75 2.96
C ILE A 304 18.79 9.05 1.62
N THR A 305 19.23 8.01 0.93
CA THR A 305 19.80 8.14 -0.43
C THR A 305 18.94 7.36 -1.41
N PHE A 306 18.85 7.86 -2.65
CA PHE A 306 17.97 7.30 -3.66
C PHE A 306 18.76 6.69 -4.82
N GLY A 307 18.24 5.57 -5.36
CA GLY A 307 18.73 4.94 -6.57
C GLY A 307 18.15 5.60 -7.84
N ALA A 308 18.30 4.91 -8.97
CA ALA A 308 17.75 5.37 -10.24
C ALA A 308 16.22 5.29 -10.26
N GLU A 309 15.58 6.26 -10.93
CA GLU A 309 14.13 6.22 -11.16
C GLU A 309 13.76 5.14 -12.18
N ALA A 310 12.60 4.52 -11.99
CA ALA A 310 11.96 3.64 -12.95
C ALA A 310 10.56 4.15 -13.28
N GLU A 311 10.13 3.98 -14.53
CA GLU A 311 8.81 4.37 -14.98
C GLU A 311 7.85 3.19 -14.88
N PHE A 312 6.64 3.42 -14.33
CA PHE A 312 5.57 2.42 -14.32
C PHE A 312 4.41 2.79 -15.25
N ASN A 313 4.26 4.07 -15.59
CA ASN A 313 3.28 4.53 -16.57
C ASN A 313 3.79 5.77 -17.29
N ALA A 314 3.72 5.78 -18.63
CA ALA A 314 4.26 6.85 -19.46
C ALA A 314 3.40 8.13 -19.50
N GLY A 315 2.15 8.06 -19.06
CA GLY A 315 1.28 9.24 -19.08
C GLY A 315 0.04 9.11 -18.21
N GLY A 316 -0.51 10.25 -17.78
CA GLY A 316 -1.80 10.36 -17.14
C GLY A 316 -1.90 9.81 -15.71
N SER A 317 -0.80 9.64 -14.98
CA SER A 317 -0.83 9.14 -13.61
C SER A 317 -1.23 10.21 -12.61
N SER A 318 -2.28 9.95 -11.84
CA SER A 318 -2.75 10.79 -10.74
C SER A 318 -3.28 9.92 -9.58
N ASN A 319 -3.57 10.54 -8.42
CA ASN A 319 -4.10 9.86 -7.23
C ASN A 319 -3.29 8.60 -6.85
N LEU A 320 -1.98 8.75 -6.74
CA LEU A 320 -1.11 7.64 -6.43
C LEU A 320 -1.27 7.19 -4.97
N ALA A 321 -1.33 5.89 -4.77
CA ALA A 321 -1.16 5.26 -3.47
C ALA A 321 -0.27 4.03 -3.62
N CYS A 322 0.37 3.60 -2.54
CA CYS A 322 1.18 2.39 -2.56
C CYS A 322 1.11 1.64 -1.25
N ALA A 323 1.28 0.33 -1.34
CA ALA A 323 1.39 -0.55 -0.20
C ALA A 323 2.34 -1.71 -0.49
N TYR A 324 3.02 -2.18 0.54
CA TYR A 324 3.89 -3.34 0.43
C TYR A 324 3.10 -4.64 0.60
N ASN A 325 3.18 -5.51 -0.40
CA ASN A 325 2.67 -6.88 -0.38
C ASN A 325 3.77 -7.80 0.18
N SER A 326 3.68 -8.13 1.46
CA SER A 326 4.70 -8.94 2.14
C SER A 326 4.75 -10.41 1.69
N THR A 327 3.68 -10.94 1.14
CA THR A 327 3.65 -12.32 0.59
C THR A 327 4.29 -12.39 -0.80
N GLY A 328 4.00 -11.40 -1.65
CA GLY A 328 4.58 -11.31 -2.99
C GLY A 328 5.95 -10.65 -3.04
N ASN A 329 6.44 -10.07 -1.93
CA ASN A 329 7.64 -9.25 -1.86
C ASN A 329 7.68 -8.17 -2.93
N THR A 330 6.57 -7.45 -3.09
CA THR A 330 6.41 -6.40 -4.09
C THR A 330 5.79 -5.16 -3.47
N THR A 331 6.20 -3.99 -3.92
CA THR A 331 5.47 -2.76 -3.64
C THR A 331 4.45 -2.54 -4.74
N VAL A 332 3.18 -2.54 -4.38
CA VAL A 332 2.08 -2.28 -5.31
C VAL A 332 1.78 -0.79 -5.33
N VAL A 333 1.80 -0.21 -6.52
CA VAL A 333 1.41 1.18 -6.77
C VAL A 333 0.06 1.17 -7.47
N SER A 334 -0.93 1.84 -6.91
CA SER A 334 -2.20 2.11 -7.56
C SER A 334 -2.26 3.56 -8.02
N TYR A 335 -2.91 3.80 -9.16
CA TYR A 335 -3.01 5.11 -9.76
C TYR A 335 -4.26 5.23 -10.63
N THR A 336 -4.68 6.45 -10.88
CA THR A 336 -5.71 6.77 -11.89
C THR A 336 -5.01 7.18 -13.18
N GLU A 337 -5.38 6.55 -14.31
CA GLU A 337 -4.89 6.96 -15.62
C GLU A 337 -5.83 8.00 -16.24
N ALA A 338 -5.35 9.23 -16.37
CA ALA A 338 -6.15 10.39 -16.76
C ALA A 338 -6.13 10.70 -18.27
N VAL A 339 -5.67 9.77 -19.13
CA VAL A 339 -5.49 10.06 -20.57
C VAL A 339 -6.79 9.85 -21.37
N THR A 340 -7.57 8.82 -21.06
CA THR A 340 -8.77 8.49 -21.85
C THR A 340 -10.03 8.23 -21.05
N THR A 341 -9.94 7.50 -19.94
CA THR A 341 -11.11 6.96 -19.23
C THR A 341 -11.13 7.22 -17.72
N PHE A 342 -10.04 7.72 -17.15
CA PHE A 342 -9.86 7.85 -15.69
C PHE A 342 -10.00 6.51 -14.93
N ASP A 343 -9.51 5.43 -15.51
CA ASP A 343 -9.56 4.11 -14.89
C ASP A 343 -8.53 3.97 -13.78
N GLY A 344 -8.84 3.12 -12.81
CA GLY A 344 -7.93 2.74 -11.73
C GLY A 344 -7.05 1.57 -12.15
N PHE A 345 -5.75 1.80 -12.09
CA PHE A 345 -4.72 0.79 -12.38
C PHE A 345 -3.88 0.49 -11.15
N ALA A 346 -3.34 -0.72 -11.11
CA ALA A 346 -2.35 -1.11 -10.13
C ALA A 346 -1.20 -1.86 -10.81
N VAL A 347 0.01 -1.64 -10.33
CA VAL A 347 1.22 -2.28 -10.85
C VAL A 347 2.11 -2.74 -9.71
N ALA A 348 2.67 -3.95 -9.81
CA ALA A 348 3.62 -4.48 -8.85
C ALA A 348 5.04 -4.07 -9.23
N GLY A 349 5.79 -3.54 -8.26
CA GLY A 349 7.20 -3.22 -8.35
C GLY A 349 8.05 -4.16 -7.51
N THR A 350 9.10 -4.72 -8.08
CA THR A 350 10.07 -5.58 -7.38
C THR A 350 11.36 -4.82 -7.17
N VAL A 351 11.78 -4.72 -5.90
CA VAL A 351 13.02 -4.05 -5.52
C VAL A 351 14.21 -5.00 -5.65
N SER A 352 15.30 -4.52 -6.23
CA SER A 352 16.59 -5.22 -6.29
C SER A 352 17.72 -4.22 -6.02
N GLY A 353 18.34 -4.32 -4.86
CA GLY A 353 19.32 -3.36 -4.39
C GLY A 353 18.73 -1.96 -4.22
N THR A 354 19.13 -1.00 -5.05
CA THR A 354 18.62 0.37 -5.07
C THR A 354 17.76 0.67 -6.31
N SER A 355 17.35 -0.35 -7.03
CA SER A 355 16.52 -0.23 -8.22
C SER A 355 15.17 -0.90 -8.02
N ILE A 356 14.17 -0.47 -8.78
CA ILE A 356 12.85 -1.10 -8.83
C ILE A 356 12.49 -1.39 -10.30
N SER A 357 11.87 -2.53 -10.54
CA SER A 357 11.29 -2.87 -11.84
C SER A 357 9.80 -3.11 -11.69
N PHE A 358 9.02 -2.57 -12.61
CA PHE A 358 7.56 -2.69 -12.60
C PHE A 358 7.07 -3.73 -13.63
N GLY A 359 6.06 -4.50 -13.22
CA GLY A 359 5.39 -5.47 -14.05
C GLY A 359 4.32 -4.84 -14.96
N THR A 360 3.40 -5.66 -15.43
CA THR A 360 2.24 -5.20 -16.20
C THR A 360 1.17 -4.64 -15.29
N ALA A 361 0.64 -3.47 -15.64
CA ALA A 361 -0.46 -2.86 -14.89
C ALA A 361 -1.77 -3.64 -15.08
N LEU A 362 -2.54 -3.77 -14.00
CA LEU A 362 -3.88 -4.33 -13.96
C LEU A 362 -4.90 -3.19 -13.86
N ASN A 363 -5.86 -3.12 -14.78
CA ASN A 363 -7.05 -2.30 -14.60
C ASN A 363 -7.97 -3.01 -13.57
N PHE A 364 -8.19 -2.38 -12.40
CA PHE A 364 -9.01 -2.96 -11.33
C PHE A 364 -10.41 -2.35 -11.23
N THR A 365 -10.73 -1.37 -12.03
CA THR A 365 -12.01 -0.66 -11.97
C THR A 365 -12.95 -0.98 -13.12
N GLY A 366 -12.43 -1.49 -14.25
CA GLY A 366 -13.19 -1.53 -15.49
C GLY A 366 -13.57 -0.11 -15.94
N ASP A 367 -14.49 0.04 -16.84
CA ASP A 367 -14.88 1.32 -17.48
C ASP A 367 -15.61 2.29 -16.53
N VAL A 368 -15.13 2.50 -15.32
CA VAL A 368 -15.75 3.45 -14.36
C VAL A 368 -14.96 4.75 -14.38
N THR A 369 -15.61 5.80 -14.90
CA THR A 369 -15.04 7.16 -14.94
C THR A 369 -14.77 7.72 -13.55
N TYR A 370 -13.54 8.14 -13.33
CA TYR A 370 -13.05 8.76 -12.10
C TYR A 370 -13.01 10.28 -12.18
N SER A 371 -13.15 10.90 -11.05
CA SER A 371 -12.74 12.29 -10.84
C SER A 371 -11.63 12.36 -9.78
N SER A 372 -10.84 13.36 -9.89
CA SER A 372 -9.47 13.56 -9.43
C SER A 372 -9.20 13.71 -7.93
N SER A 373 -9.86 13.05 -7.00
CA SER A 373 -9.48 13.14 -5.59
C SER A 373 -9.85 11.90 -4.76
N GLY A 374 -8.88 11.36 -4.06
CA GLY A 374 -9.05 10.32 -3.05
C GLY A 374 -9.03 8.88 -3.57
N GLN A 375 -7.84 8.32 -3.63
CA GLN A 375 -7.60 6.87 -3.74
C GLN A 375 -6.58 6.49 -2.68
N ASN A 376 -6.77 5.34 -2.04
CA ASN A 376 -5.74 4.74 -1.19
C ASN A 376 -5.76 3.22 -1.35
N THR A 377 -4.62 2.60 -1.07
CA THR A 377 -4.39 1.17 -1.28
C THR A 377 -3.69 0.57 -0.07
N ILE A 378 -4.16 -0.61 0.35
CA ILE A 378 -3.54 -1.41 1.40
C ILE A 378 -3.35 -2.85 0.94
N TYR A 379 -2.51 -3.57 1.66
CA TYR A 379 -2.40 -5.01 1.58
C TYR A 379 -3.15 -5.68 2.75
N ASP A 380 -4.01 -6.64 2.44
CA ASP A 380 -4.67 -7.52 3.38
C ASP A 380 -3.87 -8.85 3.44
N PRO A 381 -3.06 -9.05 4.50
CA PRO A 381 -2.22 -10.25 4.61
C PRO A 381 -3.01 -11.53 4.91
N ASP A 382 -4.19 -11.42 5.51
CA ASP A 382 -5.06 -12.55 5.83
C ASP A 382 -5.70 -13.13 4.56
N ALA A 383 -6.23 -12.27 3.71
CA ALA A 383 -6.78 -12.66 2.42
C ALA A 383 -5.69 -12.82 1.31
N ASN A 384 -4.47 -12.36 1.54
CA ASN A 384 -3.41 -12.22 0.54
C ASN A 384 -3.91 -11.45 -0.70
N LYS A 385 -4.46 -10.25 -0.47
CA LYS A 385 -5.05 -9.40 -1.49
C LYS A 385 -4.66 -7.93 -1.30
N MET A 386 -4.60 -7.23 -2.41
CA MET A 386 -4.61 -5.77 -2.41
C MET A 386 -6.04 -5.26 -2.35
N VAL A 387 -6.25 -4.18 -1.63
CA VAL A 387 -7.55 -3.51 -1.53
C VAL A 387 -7.35 -2.03 -1.81
N SER A 388 -8.00 -1.54 -2.86
CA SER A 388 -8.04 -0.11 -3.18
C SER A 388 -9.44 0.44 -2.96
N ALA A 389 -9.53 1.46 -2.12
CA ALA A 389 -10.74 2.27 -1.97
C ALA A 389 -10.56 3.59 -2.73
N TYR A 390 -11.64 4.05 -3.38
CA TYR A 390 -11.54 5.17 -4.30
C TYR A 390 -12.85 5.95 -4.48
N ARG A 391 -12.72 7.17 -4.95
CA ARG A 391 -13.86 8.02 -5.32
C ARG A 391 -14.57 7.45 -6.55
N GLY A 392 -15.89 7.37 -6.52
CA GLY A 392 -16.77 7.03 -7.66
C GLY A 392 -17.64 5.81 -7.39
N ALA A 393 -17.11 4.63 -7.16
CA ALA A 393 -17.94 3.45 -7.04
C ALA A 393 -17.65 2.58 -5.82
N GLY A 394 -16.49 2.71 -5.15
CA GLY A 394 -16.31 1.84 -4.01
C GLY A 394 -14.91 1.32 -3.78
N CYS A 395 -14.84 0.03 -3.51
CA CYS A 395 -13.65 -0.67 -3.11
C CYS A 395 -13.41 -1.86 -4.04
N ALA A 396 -12.23 -1.95 -4.62
CA ALA A 396 -11.78 -3.09 -5.42
C ALA A 396 -10.83 -3.97 -4.62
N VAL A 397 -10.99 -5.28 -4.74
CA VAL A 397 -10.09 -6.30 -4.20
C VAL A 397 -9.42 -7.02 -5.36
N TYR A 398 -8.10 -7.10 -5.35
CA TYR A 398 -7.35 -7.68 -6.46
C TYR A 398 -6.09 -8.40 -5.99
N ALA A 399 -5.61 -9.30 -6.84
CA ALA A 399 -4.29 -9.89 -6.73
C ALA A 399 -3.43 -9.38 -7.88
N LEU A 400 -2.27 -8.88 -7.56
CA LEU A 400 -1.25 -8.52 -8.55
C LEU A 400 -0.13 -9.54 -8.44
N ASP A 401 0.06 -10.24 -9.53
CA ASP A 401 1.24 -11.04 -9.88
C ASP A 401 1.93 -11.74 -8.71
N ALA A 402 1.13 -12.25 -7.77
CA ALA A 402 1.63 -13.21 -6.84
C ALA A 402 1.85 -14.49 -7.65
N SER A 403 3.07 -14.71 -8.11
CA SER A 403 3.39 -16.00 -8.69
C SER A 403 3.00 -17.06 -7.65
N ASN A 404 2.26 -18.08 -8.07
CA ASN A 404 1.95 -19.24 -7.21
C ASN A 404 3.22 -20.06 -6.90
N LEU A 405 4.39 -19.53 -7.31
CA LEU A 405 5.70 -20.09 -7.06
C LEU A 405 6.16 -19.78 -5.64
N THR A 406 6.41 -20.82 -4.87
CA THR A 406 7.12 -20.76 -3.59
C THR A 406 8.42 -21.57 -3.71
N ALA A 407 9.40 -21.27 -2.88
CA ALA A 407 10.65 -22.03 -2.84
C ALA A 407 10.44 -23.54 -2.58
N THR A 408 9.26 -23.90 -2.08
CA THR A 408 8.90 -25.27 -1.72
C THR A 408 8.07 -26.00 -2.76
N ASN A 409 7.48 -25.31 -3.74
CA ASN A 409 6.59 -25.92 -4.73
C ASN A 409 7.08 -25.92 -6.17
N LEU A 410 8.26 -25.36 -6.46
CA LEU A 410 8.86 -25.43 -7.79
C LEU A 410 9.18 -26.91 -8.10
N LEU A 411 8.53 -27.46 -9.11
CA LEU A 411 8.68 -28.85 -9.48
C LEU A 411 9.78 -29.07 -10.52
N GLY A 412 9.85 -28.21 -11.53
CA GLY A 412 10.79 -28.35 -12.64
C GLY A 412 10.34 -27.62 -13.89
N VAL A 413 10.79 -28.09 -15.05
CA VAL A 413 10.46 -27.52 -16.36
C VAL A 413 9.76 -28.59 -17.23
N ALA A 414 8.66 -28.25 -17.85
CA ALA A 414 7.93 -29.18 -18.72
C ALA A 414 8.78 -29.60 -19.92
N ALA A 415 8.95 -30.91 -20.12
CA ALA A 415 9.70 -31.47 -21.23
C ALA A 415 8.97 -31.29 -22.58
N GLY A 416 7.65 -31.15 -22.55
CA GLY A 416 6.77 -30.91 -23.70
C GLY A 416 5.51 -30.19 -23.29
N ALA A 417 4.69 -29.76 -24.26
CA ALA A 417 3.37 -29.21 -23.98
C ALA A 417 2.43 -30.32 -23.44
N ILE A 418 1.69 -30.02 -22.37
CA ILE A 418 0.79 -30.96 -21.72
C ILE A 418 -0.60 -30.29 -21.65
N SER A 419 -1.60 -30.96 -22.24
CA SER A 419 -2.99 -30.49 -22.14
C SER A 419 -3.52 -30.63 -20.71
N ASP A 420 -4.51 -29.82 -20.34
CA ASP A 420 -5.16 -29.91 -19.03
C ASP A 420 -5.65 -31.37 -18.75
N THR A 421 -5.43 -31.83 -17.54
CA THR A 421 -5.71 -33.19 -17.06
C THR A 421 -4.95 -34.34 -17.76
N ALA A 422 -4.12 -34.06 -18.77
CA ALA A 422 -3.26 -35.06 -19.39
C ALA A 422 -2.01 -35.36 -18.55
N THR A 423 -1.44 -36.54 -18.73
CA THR A 423 -0.15 -36.90 -18.11
C THR A 423 0.99 -36.50 -19.05
N GLY A 424 2.02 -35.87 -18.52
CA GLY A 424 3.20 -35.48 -19.26
C GLY A 424 4.45 -35.41 -18.38
N THR A 425 5.59 -35.38 -19.05
CA THR A 425 6.90 -35.47 -18.41
C THR A 425 7.40 -34.10 -17.97
N ILE A 426 7.84 -33.99 -16.73
CA ILE A 426 8.50 -32.82 -16.14
C ILE A 426 9.96 -33.15 -15.89
N ASN A 427 10.87 -32.31 -16.36
CA ASN A 427 12.27 -32.35 -15.99
C ASN A 427 12.40 -31.77 -14.59
N THR A 428 12.50 -32.63 -13.59
CA THR A 428 12.64 -32.21 -12.18
C THR A 428 14.07 -31.81 -11.90
N TRP A 429 14.25 -30.90 -10.96
CA TRP A 429 15.59 -30.49 -10.51
C TRP A 429 16.24 -31.63 -9.74
N GLY A 430 17.44 -32.00 -10.15
CA GLY A 430 18.27 -32.99 -9.45
C GLY A 430 18.72 -32.49 -8.07
N SER A 431 19.39 -33.35 -7.31
CA SER A 431 19.76 -33.14 -5.91
C SER A 431 20.39 -31.79 -5.58
N ARG A 432 20.44 -31.46 -4.29
CA ARG A 432 20.88 -30.21 -3.62
C ARG A 432 22.13 -29.48 -4.11
N ASN A 433 22.87 -30.01 -5.08
CA ASN A 433 24.15 -29.49 -5.57
C ASN A 433 24.11 -28.90 -6.98
N GLU A 434 22.96 -28.90 -7.64
CA GLU A 434 22.88 -28.24 -8.95
C GLU A 434 22.64 -26.74 -8.74
N VAL A 435 23.69 -25.96 -8.98
CA VAL A 435 23.58 -24.51 -9.07
C VAL A 435 22.68 -24.21 -10.27
N GLN A 436 21.52 -23.63 -10.02
CA GLN A 436 20.59 -23.19 -11.05
C GLN A 436 21.20 -22.01 -11.82
N THR A 437 21.96 -22.31 -12.84
CA THR A 437 22.45 -21.31 -13.81
C THR A 437 21.46 -21.25 -14.96
N GLY A 438 20.41 -20.46 -14.84
CA GLY A 438 19.45 -20.32 -15.94
C GLY A 438 18.10 -19.69 -15.66
N LEU A 439 17.88 -19.21 -14.44
CA LEU A 439 16.77 -18.31 -14.16
C LEU A 439 17.31 -16.88 -14.09
N THR A 440 17.45 -16.25 -15.24
CA THR A 440 17.61 -14.79 -15.38
C THR A 440 16.30 -14.19 -15.82
#